data_38f85a2393816ad9b3bae0a1e0a675af
#
_entry.id   38f85a2393816ad9b3bae0a1e0a675af
#
_cell.length_a   1.000
_cell.length_b   1.000
_cell.length_c   1.000
_cell.angle_alpha   90.00
_cell.angle_beta   90.00
_cell.angle_gamma   90.00
#
_symmetry.space_group_name_H-M   'P 1'
#
loop_
_entity.id
_entity.type
_entity.pdbx_description
1 polymer ?
#
loop_
_entity_poly.entity_id
_entity_poly.type
_entity_poly.pdbx_seq_one_letter_code
_entity_poly.pdbx_strand_id
1 'polypeptide(L)'
;MNLRRNISRRRMIEGASAAALVTAAAATVPAAMASPETAASGPGLPKGNWRIDTHAHYSPDVYNDYLKRYGLLGAITGAYGPWSVDRHLAFMDQYRIQASVLSFGDLQVTVGPVDDRRATARAVNDYARDLVQTRGDRFGIFAVTPMPDIEGSVAEVDRALGELDLDGICLLTNYKGTYLGDPSFAPLYEILNDRGAYVYVHPTGPDQNPAPKLCFGPDIPAGNNVFEYTFDATRAMTSLIYNGVLRDYPNIRWHFTHSGGALPFLAYRLATRHSAFPPFNEVLPEGPLKYIKRLYFDDAQAFTAAQLQPLSSLVPADHIMFGSDWPATRHLYAADNVETMPFLKGSLPILKAGDPEPTVDEIYSRRQRIALERDNALDQFPKLKARIRRAGSR
;
A
#
# COMPACT_ATOMS: atom_id res chain seq x y z
N MET A 1 -34.17 -21.91 -28.11
CA MET A 1 -33.69 -21.87 -29.49
C MET A 1 -32.26 -21.37 -29.45
N ASN A 2 -31.31 -22.32 -29.44
CA ASN A 2 -29.89 -22.12 -29.24
C ASN A 2 -29.19 -21.68 -30.51
N LEU A 3 -28.53 -20.53 -30.52
CA LEU A 3 -27.58 -20.15 -31.55
C LEU A 3 -26.18 -20.00 -30.93
N ARG A 4 -25.45 -21.13 -30.86
CA ARG A 4 -24.00 -21.13 -30.71
C ARG A 4 -23.38 -20.77 -32.07
N ARG A 5 -22.79 -19.61 -32.22
CA ARG A 5 -21.94 -19.27 -33.36
C ARG A 5 -20.52 -19.77 -33.09
N ASN A 6 -20.15 -20.85 -33.77
CA ASN A 6 -18.77 -21.30 -33.89
C ASN A 6 -17.96 -20.29 -34.72
N ILE A 7 -17.01 -19.60 -34.12
CA ILE A 7 -16.03 -18.79 -34.84
C ILE A 7 -14.85 -19.71 -35.17
N SER A 8 -14.68 -20.02 -36.43
CA SER A 8 -13.64 -20.88 -36.99
C SER A 8 -12.27 -20.18 -36.87
N ARG A 9 -11.26 -20.94 -36.42
CA ARG A 9 -9.84 -20.53 -36.27
C ARG A 9 -9.14 -20.09 -37.57
N ARG A 10 -9.82 -20.13 -38.73
CA ARG A 10 -9.22 -19.87 -40.05
C ARG A 10 -9.30 -18.42 -40.52
N ARG A 11 -9.96 -17.51 -39.79
CA ARG A 11 -10.06 -16.06 -40.15
C ARG A 11 -9.10 -15.13 -39.42
N MET A 12 -8.13 -15.66 -38.71
CA MET A 12 -7.18 -14.84 -37.94
C MET A 12 -5.84 -14.56 -38.65
N ILE A 13 -5.68 -15.00 -39.91
CA ILE A 13 -4.38 -14.91 -40.62
C ILE A 13 -4.42 -13.99 -41.88
N GLU A 14 -5.60 -13.52 -42.31
CA GLU A 14 -5.69 -12.71 -43.54
C GLU A 14 -6.04 -11.23 -43.24
N GLY A 15 -5.19 -10.54 -42.51
CA GLY A 15 -5.39 -9.11 -42.19
C GLY A 15 -4.12 -8.37 -41.79
N ALA A 16 -3.01 -8.65 -42.45
CA ALA A 16 -1.77 -7.93 -42.18
C ALA A 16 -1.13 -7.49 -43.51
N SER A 17 -1.56 -6.36 -44.04
CA SER A 17 -0.75 -5.56 -44.98
C SER A 17 -1.43 -4.20 -45.24
N ALA A 18 -1.15 -3.23 -44.37
CA ALA A 18 -1.17 -1.81 -44.70
C ALA A 18 -0.13 -1.14 -43.80
N ALA A 19 1.08 -1.03 -44.30
CA ALA A 19 2.14 -0.26 -43.69
C ALA A 19 1.84 1.24 -43.90
N ALA A 20 1.33 1.91 -42.88
CA ALA A 20 1.34 3.36 -42.81
C ALA A 20 2.67 3.79 -42.16
N LEU A 21 3.55 4.42 -42.93
CA LEU A 21 4.72 5.14 -42.40
C LEU A 21 4.23 6.30 -41.53
N VAL A 22 4.24 6.12 -40.22
CA VAL A 22 4.17 7.23 -39.28
C VAL A 22 5.62 7.67 -38.99
N THR A 23 6.00 8.83 -39.49
CA THR A 23 7.23 9.51 -39.10
C THR A 23 7.12 9.83 -37.59
N ALA A 24 7.86 9.07 -36.80
CA ALA A 24 8.00 9.34 -35.38
C ALA A 24 8.84 10.61 -35.21
N ALA A 25 8.19 11.72 -34.84
CA ALA A 25 8.88 12.83 -34.22
C ALA A 25 9.42 12.33 -32.89
N ALA A 26 10.73 12.22 -32.75
CA ALA A 26 11.41 11.92 -31.50
C ALA A 26 11.12 13.07 -30.51
N ALA A 27 10.12 12.91 -29.67
CA ALA A 27 9.99 13.72 -28.48
C ALA A 27 11.13 13.31 -27.54
N THR A 28 12.14 14.17 -27.45
CA THR A 28 13.19 14.09 -26.43
C THR A 28 12.48 14.24 -25.07
N VAL A 29 12.32 13.12 -24.36
CA VAL A 29 11.96 13.12 -22.94
C VAL A 29 13.13 13.80 -22.23
N PRO A 30 12.93 14.90 -21.52
CA PRO A 30 13.99 15.46 -20.69
C PRO A 30 14.25 14.45 -19.58
N ALA A 31 15.38 13.77 -19.64
CA ALA A 31 15.94 13.07 -18.51
C ALA A 31 16.38 14.11 -17.49
N ALA A 32 15.48 14.52 -16.60
CA ALA A 32 15.85 15.19 -15.38
C ALA A 32 16.45 14.13 -14.43
N MET A 33 17.59 13.59 -14.81
CA MET A 33 18.49 12.92 -13.89
C MET A 33 19.09 14.03 -13.03
N ALA A 34 18.70 14.12 -11.78
CA ALA A 34 19.41 14.94 -10.81
C ALA A 34 20.86 14.42 -10.78
N SER A 35 21.80 15.26 -11.11
CA SER A 35 23.23 14.93 -11.02
C SER A 35 23.58 14.64 -9.54
N PRO A 36 24.46 13.68 -9.24
CA PRO A 36 24.85 13.34 -7.85
C PRO A 36 25.33 14.54 -7.02
N GLU A 37 25.84 15.60 -7.65
CA GLU A 37 26.26 16.84 -6.98
C GLU A 37 25.11 17.65 -6.36
N THR A 38 23.85 17.46 -6.78
CA THR A 38 22.70 18.17 -6.19
C THR A 38 22.13 17.50 -4.94
N ALA A 39 22.47 16.25 -4.67
CA ALA A 39 22.01 15.53 -3.49
C ALA A 39 22.62 16.08 -2.16
N ALA A 40 23.82 16.65 -2.21
CA ALA A 40 24.54 17.12 -1.02
C ALA A 40 24.19 18.55 -0.55
N SER A 41 23.45 19.36 -1.34
CA SER A 41 23.28 20.81 -1.10
C SER A 41 21.92 21.21 -0.50
N GLY A 42 21.23 20.32 0.21
CA GLY A 42 19.98 20.62 0.90
C GLY A 42 20.16 20.88 2.41
N PRO A 43 19.09 21.35 3.11
CA PRO A 43 19.10 21.44 4.56
C PRO A 43 19.38 20.07 5.18
N GLY A 44 20.05 20.02 6.34
CA GLY A 44 20.26 18.77 7.09
C GLY A 44 18.93 18.09 7.40
N LEU A 45 18.93 16.77 7.56
CA LEU A 45 17.73 16.06 8.01
C LEU A 45 17.28 16.60 9.38
N PRO A 46 15.94 16.65 9.65
CA PRO A 46 15.44 17.11 10.94
C PRO A 46 16.03 16.32 12.12
N LYS A 47 16.24 16.99 13.24
CA LYS A 47 16.68 16.35 14.48
C LYS A 47 15.49 15.79 15.26
N GLY A 48 15.74 14.79 16.12
CA GLY A 48 14.68 14.15 16.92
C GLY A 48 13.75 13.26 16.09
N ASN A 49 12.56 13.00 16.61
CA ASN A 49 11.54 12.22 15.94
C ASN A 49 10.82 13.10 14.90
N TRP A 50 10.89 12.73 13.65
CA TRP A 50 10.36 13.57 12.57
C TRP A 50 9.65 12.81 11.46
N ARG A 51 9.96 11.52 11.23
CA ARG A 51 9.35 10.70 10.19
C ARG A 51 7.88 10.42 10.49
N ILE A 52 7.06 10.30 9.45
CA ILE A 52 5.69 9.83 9.55
C ILE A 52 5.59 8.50 8.81
N ASP A 53 5.39 7.45 9.56
CA ASP A 53 5.32 6.09 9.07
C ASP A 53 3.87 5.77 8.70
N THR A 54 3.60 5.50 7.42
CA THR A 54 2.26 5.23 6.90
C THR A 54 1.96 3.73 6.72
N HIS A 55 2.94 2.88 7.05
CA HIS A 55 2.83 1.44 6.94
C HIS A 55 3.42 0.77 8.19
N ALA A 56 2.63 0.65 9.21
CA ALA A 56 2.97 -0.07 10.43
C ALA A 56 1.77 -0.86 10.95
N HIS A 57 2.04 -2.00 11.55
CA HIS A 57 0.99 -2.92 11.99
C HIS A 57 0.87 -2.96 13.51
N TYR A 58 -0.35 -3.21 13.98
CA TYR A 58 -0.65 -3.41 15.38
C TYR A 58 -1.50 -4.66 15.60
N SER A 59 -1.41 -5.22 16.79
CA SER A 59 -2.17 -6.42 17.15
C SER A 59 -2.60 -6.31 18.62
N PRO A 60 -3.67 -5.54 18.92
CA PRO A 60 -4.17 -5.39 20.28
C PRO A 60 -4.78 -6.70 20.80
N ASP A 61 -4.89 -6.83 22.12
CA ASP A 61 -5.38 -8.06 22.76
C ASP A 61 -6.77 -8.49 22.26
N VAL A 62 -7.65 -7.55 21.99
CA VAL A 62 -8.98 -7.84 21.43
C VAL A 62 -8.90 -8.54 20.07
N TYR A 63 -7.92 -8.18 19.24
CA TYR A 63 -7.65 -8.85 17.97
C TYR A 63 -6.92 -10.19 18.18
N ASN A 64 -5.97 -10.25 19.11
CA ASN A 64 -5.29 -11.50 19.45
C ASN A 64 -6.27 -12.54 19.98
N ASP A 65 -7.27 -12.17 20.76
CA ASP A 65 -8.29 -13.07 21.26
C ASP A 65 -9.21 -13.58 20.14
N TYR A 66 -9.52 -12.75 19.15
CA TYR A 66 -10.20 -13.19 17.95
C TYR A 66 -9.37 -14.23 17.18
N LEU A 67 -8.08 -13.96 16.95
CA LEU A 67 -7.18 -14.91 16.28
C LEU A 67 -7.05 -16.24 17.04
N LYS A 68 -7.01 -16.20 18.37
CA LYS A 68 -7.01 -17.43 19.21
C LYS A 68 -8.25 -18.29 19.00
N ARG A 69 -9.44 -17.67 18.92
CA ARG A 69 -10.70 -18.40 18.68
C ARG A 69 -10.68 -19.22 17.40
N TYR A 70 -9.95 -18.75 16.39
CA TYR A 70 -9.82 -19.42 15.08
C TYR A 70 -8.50 -20.15 14.88
N GLY A 71 -7.65 -20.29 15.91
CA GLY A 71 -6.37 -21.00 15.83
C GLY A 71 -5.32 -20.30 14.98
N LEU A 72 -5.45 -18.99 14.74
CA LEU A 72 -4.62 -18.20 13.81
C LEU A 72 -3.56 -17.35 14.51
N LEU A 73 -3.62 -17.22 15.83
CA LEU A 73 -2.69 -16.35 16.58
C LEU A 73 -1.22 -16.70 16.34
N GLY A 74 -0.90 -18.00 16.26
CA GLY A 74 0.48 -18.46 16.03
C GLY A 74 1.07 -18.02 14.69
N ALA A 75 0.26 -17.95 13.64
CA ALA A 75 0.69 -17.46 12.34
C ALA A 75 1.06 -15.96 12.40
N ILE A 76 0.23 -15.16 13.04
CA ILE A 76 0.45 -13.72 13.17
C ILE A 76 1.60 -13.40 14.14
N THR A 77 1.63 -13.99 15.33
CA THR A 77 2.71 -13.73 16.30
C THR A 77 4.06 -14.29 15.84
N GLY A 78 4.07 -15.32 15.02
CA GLY A 78 5.29 -15.82 14.37
C GLY A 78 5.91 -14.78 13.46
N ALA A 79 5.09 -14.11 12.66
CA ALA A 79 5.53 -13.06 11.75
C ALA A 79 5.88 -11.74 12.50
N TYR A 80 4.97 -11.27 13.36
CA TYR A 80 5.06 -9.92 13.95
C TYR A 80 5.66 -9.90 15.37
N GLY A 81 5.68 -11.05 16.06
CA GLY A 81 5.94 -11.09 17.50
C GLY A 81 4.80 -10.45 18.31
N PRO A 82 4.89 -10.46 19.65
CA PRO A 82 3.91 -9.79 20.49
C PRO A 82 4.00 -8.28 20.27
N TRP A 83 2.86 -7.65 19.97
CA TRP A 83 2.78 -6.19 19.86
C TRP A 83 2.40 -5.56 21.21
N SER A 84 2.92 -4.38 21.49
CA SER A 84 2.43 -3.49 22.55
C SER A 84 2.72 -2.04 22.18
N VAL A 85 1.98 -1.12 22.78
CA VAL A 85 2.19 0.33 22.62
C VAL A 85 3.63 0.72 22.94
N ASP A 86 4.18 0.24 24.08
CA ASP A 86 5.52 0.57 24.53
C ASP A 86 6.61 0.07 23.57
N ARG A 87 6.45 -1.15 23.05
CA ARG A 87 7.38 -1.67 22.02
C ARG A 87 7.31 -0.87 20.72
N HIS A 88 6.11 -0.45 20.32
CA HIS A 88 5.96 0.38 19.14
C HIS A 88 6.60 1.76 19.35
N LEU A 89 6.36 2.40 20.47
CA LEU A 89 6.96 3.68 20.81
C LEU A 89 8.49 3.60 20.88
N ALA A 90 9.04 2.53 21.49
CA ALA A 90 10.49 2.30 21.54
C ALA A 90 11.11 2.18 20.14
N PHE A 91 10.47 1.46 19.24
CA PHE A 91 10.86 1.38 17.83
C PHE A 91 10.82 2.75 17.14
N MET A 92 9.71 3.48 17.31
CA MET A 92 9.55 4.81 16.73
C MET A 92 10.65 5.77 17.22
N ASP A 93 10.95 5.76 18.51
CA ASP A 93 11.98 6.65 19.10
C ASP A 93 13.38 6.28 18.59
N GLN A 94 13.69 4.99 18.49
CA GLN A 94 14.96 4.50 17.96
C GLN A 94 15.19 4.96 16.50
N TYR A 95 14.13 4.93 15.65
CA TYR A 95 14.23 5.24 14.23
C TYR A 95 13.71 6.63 13.87
N ARG A 96 13.59 7.53 14.84
CA ARG A 96 13.17 8.93 14.66
C ARG A 96 11.82 9.09 14.00
N ILE A 97 10.90 8.17 14.30
CA ILE A 97 9.52 8.22 13.82
C ILE A 97 8.69 9.04 14.83
N GLN A 98 8.12 10.13 14.35
CA GLN A 98 7.26 11.00 15.16
C GLN A 98 5.87 10.39 15.34
N ALA A 99 5.30 9.86 14.28
CA ALA A 99 4.00 9.20 14.33
C ALA A 99 3.93 8.04 13.33
N SER A 100 3.20 6.98 13.69
CA SER A 100 2.87 5.87 12.81
C SER A 100 1.36 5.81 12.59
N VAL A 101 0.92 5.62 11.34
CA VAL A 101 -0.48 5.31 11.01
C VAL A 101 -0.62 3.80 11.02
N LEU A 102 -1.30 3.29 12.04
CA LEU A 102 -1.42 1.85 12.28
C LEU A 102 -2.48 1.20 11.42
N SER A 103 -2.17 0.01 10.93
CA SER A 103 -3.04 -0.82 10.10
C SER A 103 -2.99 -2.28 10.55
N PHE A 104 -3.84 -3.10 9.94
CA PHE A 104 -3.65 -4.54 9.96
C PHE A 104 -2.98 -4.99 8.67
N GLY A 105 -2.07 -5.96 8.79
CA GLY A 105 -1.56 -6.72 7.66
C GLY A 105 -2.58 -7.76 7.20
N ASP A 106 -2.08 -8.92 6.78
CA ASP A 106 -2.91 -10.03 6.34
C ASP A 106 -3.89 -10.52 7.43
N LEU A 107 -4.93 -11.21 6.97
CA LEU A 107 -6.07 -11.75 7.70
C LEU A 107 -7.08 -10.72 8.20
N GLN A 108 -6.73 -9.56 8.66
CA GLN A 108 -7.67 -8.58 9.20
C GLN A 108 -8.83 -9.27 9.97
N VAL A 109 -10.08 -8.81 9.84
CA VAL A 109 -11.26 -9.43 10.48
C VAL A 109 -12.08 -10.15 9.41
N THR A 110 -11.51 -11.20 8.79
CA THR A 110 -12.10 -11.89 7.62
C THR A 110 -12.60 -13.31 7.89
N VAL A 111 -12.29 -13.88 9.06
CA VAL A 111 -12.62 -15.29 9.39
C VAL A 111 -13.78 -15.38 10.38
N GLY A 112 -14.44 -16.53 10.42
CA GLY A 112 -15.54 -16.82 11.33
C GLY A 112 -16.91 -16.29 10.87
N PRO A 113 -17.94 -16.44 11.72
CA PRO A 113 -19.29 -15.96 11.47
C PRO A 113 -19.37 -14.44 11.31
N VAL A 114 -20.38 -13.97 10.57
CA VAL A 114 -20.59 -12.54 10.31
C VAL A 114 -20.68 -11.73 11.60
N ASP A 115 -21.46 -12.19 12.57
CA ASP A 115 -21.67 -11.48 13.84
C ASP A 115 -20.36 -11.33 14.63
N ASP A 116 -19.51 -12.38 14.66
CA ASP A 116 -18.22 -12.28 15.34
C ASP A 116 -17.26 -11.33 14.61
N ARG A 117 -17.28 -11.32 13.28
CA ARG A 117 -16.51 -10.34 12.51
C ARG A 117 -16.98 -8.90 12.78
N ARG A 118 -18.30 -8.65 12.75
CA ARG A 118 -18.88 -7.33 13.07
C ARG A 118 -18.50 -6.88 14.48
N ALA A 119 -18.68 -7.76 15.47
CA ALA A 119 -18.32 -7.46 16.84
C ALA A 119 -16.83 -7.20 17.04
N THR A 120 -15.98 -8.00 16.40
CA THR A 120 -14.51 -7.85 16.48
C THR A 120 -14.04 -6.56 15.80
N ALA A 121 -14.51 -6.25 14.59
CA ALA A 121 -14.14 -5.01 13.90
C ALA A 121 -14.52 -3.79 14.75
N ARG A 122 -15.71 -3.80 15.33
CA ARG A 122 -16.18 -2.74 16.21
C ARG A 122 -15.27 -2.58 17.44
N ALA A 123 -14.99 -3.68 18.16
CA ALA A 123 -14.16 -3.64 19.36
C ALA A 123 -12.71 -3.22 19.09
N VAL A 124 -12.15 -3.64 17.94
CA VAL A 124 -10.83 -3.22 17.50
C VAL A 124 -10.78 -1.72 17.18
N ASN A 125 -11.79 -1.19 16.51
CA ASN A 125 -11.86 0.23 16.18
C ASN A 125 -12.15 1.10 17.42
N ASP A 126 -12.88 0.58 18.41
CA ASP A 126 -13.05 1.25 19.71
C ASP A 126 -11.71 1.36 20.45
N TYR A 127 -10.93 0.27 20.51
CA TYR A 127 -9.58 0.29 21.05
C TYR A 127 -8.70 1.31 20.30
N ALA A 128 -8.78 1.34 18.97
CA ALA A 128 -8.02 2.26 18.13
C ALA A 128 -8.36 3.73 18.43
N ARG A 129 -9.66 4.05 18.60
CA ARG A 129 -10.10 5.38 19.02
C ARG A 129 -9.50 5.77 20.39
N ASP A 130 -9.53 4.88 21.38
CA ASP A 130 -8.98 5.13 22.70
C ASP A 130 -7.45 5.36 22.65
N LEU A 131 -6.74 4.62 21.77
CA LEU A 131 -5.32 4.85 21.51
C LEU A 131 -5.06 6.23 20.90
N VAL A 132 -5.86 6.66 19.93
CA VAL A 132 -5.76 8.01 19.34
C VAL A 132 -6.10 9.11 20.34
N GLN A 133 -7.05 8.89 21.24
CA GLN A 133 -7.38 9.86 22.30
C GLN A 133 -6.23 10.05 23.30
N THR A 134 -5.51 8.99 23.61
CA THR A 134 -4.44 9.01 24.62
C THR A 134 -3.05 9.29 24.04
N ARG A 135 -2.81 8.94 22.79
CA ARG A 135 -1.52 9.03 22.09
C ARG A 135 -1.63 9.51 20.65
N GLY A 136 -2.58 10.39 20.36
CA GLY A 136 -2.90 10.79 18.99
C GLY A 136 -1.84 11.66 18.30
N ASP A 137 -0.86 12.16 19.01
CA ASP A 137 0.35 12.79 18.49
C ASP A 137 1.38 11.77 17.98
N ARG A 138 1.26 10.51 18.43
CA ARG A 138 2.15 9.40 18.04
C ARG A 138 1.46 8.40 17.12
N PHE A 139 0.13 8.32 17.13
CA PHE A 139 -0.60 7.32 16.35
C PHE A 139 -1.74 7.93 15.52
N GLY A 140 -1.76 7.59 14.23
CA GLY A 140 -2.92 7.59 13.35
C GLY A 140 -3.44 6.17 13.18
N ILE A 141 -4.66 6.01 12.63
CA ILE A 141 -5.29 4.68 12.49
C ILE A 141 -6.00 4.55 11.15
N PHE A 142 -5.76 3.43 10.47
CA PHE A 142 -6.65 2.89 9.45
C PHE A 142 -7.59 1.87 10.10
N ALA A 143 -8.87 2.18 10.13
CA ALA A 143 -9.89 1.32 10.73
C ALA A 143 -10.06 0.01 9.94
N VAL A 144 -10.35 -1.08 10.63
CA VAL A 144 -10.66 -2.37 10.03
C VAL A 144 -12.17 -2.52 9.80
N THR A 145 -12.55 -3.30 8.79
CA THR A 145 -13.94 -3.60 8.45
C THR A 145 -14.19 -5.12 8.48
N PRO A 146 -15.44 -5.58 8.72
CA PRO A 146 -15.75 -7.01 8.78
C PRO A 146 -15.87 -7.68 7.40
N MET A 147 -15.07 -7.26 6.42
CA MET A 147 -15.09 -7.82 5.07
C MET A 147 -14.98 -9.36 5.08
N PRO A 148 -15.59 -10.04 4.12
CA PRO A 148 -16.34 -9.55 2.95
C PRO A 148 -17.84 -9.24 3.21
N ASP A 149 -18.25 -9.02 4.43
CA ASP A 149 -19.59 -8.58 4.78
C ASP A 149 -19.77 -7.10 4.40
N ILE A 150 -20.38 -6.84 3.25
CA ILE A 150 -20.52 -5.48 2.70
C ILE A 150 -21.40 -4.60 3.59
N GLU A 151 -22.56 -5.11 4.03
CA GLU A 151 -23.48 -4.34 4.87
C GLU A 151 -22.81 -3.91 6.20
N GLY A 152 -22.17 -4.86 6.89
CA GLY A 152 -21.42 -4.56 8.10
C GLY A 152 -20.23 -3.63 7.87
N SER A 153 -19.58 -3.75 6.71
CA SER A 153 -18.45 -2.89 6.35
C SER A 153 -18.89 -1.46 6.05
N VAL A 154 -19.99 -1.25 5.34
CA VAL A 154 -20.58 0.08 5.11
C VAL A 154 -20.91 0.77 6.44
N ALA A 155 -21.59 0.05 7.35
CA ALA A 155 -21.93 0.59 8.68
C ALA A 155 -20.67 0.94 9.51
N GLU A 156 -19.64 0.10 9.46
CA GLU A 156 -18.42 0.33 10.23
C GLU A 156 -17.53 1.43 9.61
N VAL A 157 -17.51 1.60 8.28
CA VAL A 157 -16.87 2.75 7.61
C VAL A 157 -17.52 4.05 8.05
N ASP A 158 -18.86 4.13 8.05
CA ASP A 158 -19.58 5.31 8.46
C ASP A 158 -19.27 5.68 9.92
N ARG A 159 -19.25 4.69 10.81
CA ARG A 159 -18.90 4.87 12.21
C ARG A 159 -17.44 5.27 12.41
N ALA A 160 -16.51 4.58 11.75
CA ALA A 160 -15.07 4.80 11.93
C ALA A 160 -14.63 6.19 11.48
N LEU A 161 -15.11 6.65 10.33
CA LEU A 161 -14.75 7.95 9.78
C LEU A 161 -15.59 9.10 10.35
N GLY A 162 -16.81 8.82 10.83
CA GLY A 162 -17.72 9.81 11.41
C GLY A 162 -17.60 9.88 12.93
N GLU A 163 -18.14 8.90 13.65
CA GLU A 163 -18.22 8.91 15.12
C GLU A 163 -16.84 8.78 15.80
N LEU A 164 -16.00 7.84 15.32
CA LEU A 164 -14.68 7.58 15.92
C LEU A 164 -13.60 8.54 15.43
N ASP A 165 -13.83 9.27 14.37
CA ASP A 165 -12.93 10.27 13.77
C ASP A 165 -11.54 9.71 13.42
N LEU A 166 -11.45 8.44 12.97
CA LEU A 166 -10.22 7.78 12.57
C LEU A 166 -9.68 8.32 11.24
N ASP A 167 -8.42 8.01 10.90
CA ASP A 167 -7.70 8.68 9.82
C ASP A 167 -7.98 8.08 8.43
N GLY A 168 -8.46 6.83 8.36
CA GLY A 168 -8.78 6.14 7.10
C GLY A 168 -9.28 4.72 7.33
N ILE A 169 -9.37 3.94 6.26
CA ILE A 169 -9.86 2.55 6.27
C ILE A 169 -8.76 1.62 5.74
N CYS A 170 -8.62 0.44 6.34
CA CYS A 170 -7.73 -0.62 5.88
C CYS A 170 -8.54 -1.71 5.17
N LEU A 171 -8.14 -2.03 3.93
CA LEU A 171 -8.71 -3.14 3.15
C LEU A 171 -7.60 -4.11 2.74
N LEU A 172 -7.99 -5.34 2.34
CA LEU A 172 -7.12 -6.28 1.66
C LEU A 172 -7.25 -6.15 0.15
N THR A 173 -6.23 -6.58 -0.59
CA THR A 173 -6.20 -6.61 -2.06
C THR A 173 -7.33 -7.44 -2.66
N ASN A 174 -7.71 -8.52 -1.99
CA ASN A 174 -8.82 -9.39 -2.36
C ASN A 174 -9.41 -10.09 -1.13
N TYR A 175 -10.59 -10.67 -1.29
CA TYR A 175 -11.27 -11.49 -0.30
C TYR A 175 -11.61 -12.84 -0.94
N LYS A 176 -10.80 -13.89 -0.64
CA LYS A 176 -10.91 -15.25 -1.22
C LYS A 176 -10.91 -15.24 -2.74
N GLY A 177 -10.05 -14.43 -3.36
CA GLY A 177 -9.91 -14.32 -4.80
C GLY A 177 -10.85 -13.30 -5.46
N THR A 178 -11.77 -12.68 -4.73
CA THR A 178 -12.57 -11.55 -5.22
C THR A 178 -11.78 -10.26 -5.02
N TYR A 179 -11.21 -9.74 -6.10
CA TYR A 179 -10.38 -8.53 -6.08
C TYR A 179 -11.22 -7.26 -5.97
N LEU A 180 -10.58 -6.19 -5.47
CA LEU A 180 -11.23 -4.89 -5.19
C LEU A 180 -11.93 -4.23 -6.40
N GLY A 181 -11.68 -4.65 -7.62
CA GLY A 181 -12.45 -4.16 -8.79
C GLY A 181 -13.79 -4.84 -9.00
N ASP A 182 -14.16 -5.83 -8.18
CA ASP A 182 -15.42 -6.55 -8.33
C ASP A 182 -16.62 -5.63 -8.03
N PRO A 183 -17.66 -5.63 -8.89
CA PRO A 183 -18.83 -4.76 -8.73
C PRO A 183 -19.65 -5.05 -7.46
N SER A 184 -19.49 -6.21 -6.82
CA SER A 184 -20.13 -6.51 -5.54
C SER A 184 -19.71 -5.58 -4.40
N PHE A 185 -18.58 -4.90 -4.54
CA PHE A 185 -18.08 -3.92 -3.56
C PHE A 185 -18.62 -2.50 -3.79
N ALA A 186 -19.45 -2.26 -4.80
CA ALA A 186 -19.99 -0.93 -5.11
C ALA A 186 -20.61 -0.21 -3.90
N PRO A 187 -21.46 -0.84 -3.04
CA PRO A 187 -22.02 -0.14 -1.89
C PRO A 187 -20.98 0.35 -0.88
N LEU A 188 -19.84 -0.38 -0.77
CA LEU A 188 -18.72 0.05 0.05
C LEU A 188 -18.01 1.26 -0.59
N TYR A 189 -17.89 1.30 -1.91
CA TYR A 189 -17.26 2.42 -2.61
C TYR A 189 -18.11 3.69 -2.58
N GLU A 190 -19.43 3.58 -2.56
CA GLU A 190 -20.34 4.71 -2.40
C GLU A 190 -20.03 5.46 -1.10
N ILE A 191 -20.06 4.80 0.05
CA ILE A 191 -19.79 5.44 1.34
C ILE A 191 -18.34 5.95 1.45
N LEU A 192 -17.35 5.19 0.92
CA LEU A 192 -15.95 5.63 0.92
C LEU A 192 -15.76 6.89 0.06
N ASN A 193 -16.42 6.96 -1.09
CA ASN A 193 -16.38 8.12 -1.98
C ASN A 193 -17.07 9.35 -1.38
N ASP A 194 -18.25 9.16 -0.78
CA ASP A 194 -19.00 10.23 -0.13
C ASP A 194 -18.25 10.84 1.06
N ARG A 195 -17.49 10.02 1.77
CA ARG A 195 -16.63 10.45 2.88
C ARG A 195 -15.26 10.99 2.42
N GLY A 196 -14.92 10.92 1.12
CA GLY A 196 -13.57 11.24 0.63
C GLY A 196 -12.48 10.44 1.35
N ALA A 197 -12.75 9.16 1.59
CA ALA A 197 -11.97 8.31 2.46
C ALA A 197 -10.54 8.10 1.94
N TYR A 198 -9.60 7.96 2.88
CA TYR A 198 -8.28 7.42 2.62
C TYR A 198 -8.31 5.92 2.85
N VAL A 199 -7.98 5.14 1.83
CA VAL A 199 -8.06 3.67 1.86
C VAL A 199 -6.67 3.08 1.68
N TYR A 200 -6.15 2.52 2.76
CA TYR A 200 -4.91 1.76 2.78
C TYR A 200 -5.20 0.30 2.39
N VAL A 201 -4.46 -0.23 1.42
CA VAL A 201 -4.66 -1.58 0.88
C VAL A 201 -3.42 -2.42 1.14
N HIS A 202 -3.58 -3.46 1.97
CA HIS A 202 -2.55 -4.44 2.26
C HIS A 202 -2.74 -5.72 1.43
N PRO A 203 -1.67 -6.32 0.88
CA PRO A 203 -1.76 -7.61 0.19
C PRO A 203 -2.16 -8.75 1.14
N THR A 204 -2.61 -9.86 0.56
CA THR A 204 -3.14 -10.99 1.33
C THR A 204 -2.24 -12.21 1.29
N GLY A 205 -2.43 -13.11 2.29
CA GLY A 205 -1.81 -14.43 2.34
C GLY A 205 -2.57 -15.51 1.53
N PRO A 206 -2.08 -16.75 1.55
CA PRO A 206 -2.59 -17.84 0.73
C PRO A 206 -4.05 -18.20 0.99
N ASP A 207 -4.53 -17.99 2.21
CA ASP A 207 -5.92 -18.31 2.55
C ASP A 207 -6.94 -17.36 1.93
N GLN A 208 -6.50 -16.15 1.59
CA GLN A 208 -7.29 -15.14 0.92
C GLN A 208 -7.05 -15.14 -0.59
N ASN A 209 -5.83 -15.45 -1.03
CA ASN A 209 -5.43 -15.50 -2.42
C ASN A 209 -5.19 -16.95 -2.87
N PRO A 210 -6.05 -17.54 -3.72
CA PRO A 210 -5.87 -18.89 -4.23
C PRO A 210 -4.79 -19.02 -5.31
N ALA A 211 -3.87 -18.07 -5.44
CA ALA A 211 -2.78 -18.12 -6.42
C ALA A 211 -1.95 -19.40 -6.28
N PRO A 212 -1.34 -19.87 -7.37
CA PRO A 212 -0.50 -21.06 -7.33
C PRO A 212 0.61 -20.95 -6.29
N LYS A 213 0.80 -21.97 -5.47
CA LYS A 213 1.93 -22.01 -4.54
C LYS A 213 3.24 -22.06 -5.34
N LEU A 214 4.11 -21.10 -5.08
CA LEU A 214 5.47 -21.16 -5.61
C LEU A 214 6.28 -22.20 -4.82
N CYS A 215 6.94 -23.09 -5.53
CA CYS A 215 7.87 -24.03 -4.93
C CYS A 215 9.26 -23.39 -4.84
N PHE A 216 9.62 -22.91 -3.66
CA PHE A 216 10.99 -22.46 -3.37
C PHE A 216 11.92 -23.59 -2.91
N GLY A 217 11.44 -24.83 -2.99
CA GLY A 217 12.11 -26.01 -2.45
C GLY A 217 11.49 -26.48 -1.12
N PRO A 218 11.69 -27.76 -0.74
CA PRO A 218 11.00 -28.35 0.40
C PRO A 218 11.40 -27.77 1.76
N ASP A 219 12.57 -27.13 1.84
CA ASP A 219 13.14 -26.65 3.10
C ASP A 219 13.20 -25.11 3.20
N ILE A 220 12.64 -24.38 2.23
CA ILE A 220 12.64 -22.92 2.24
C ILE A 220 11.24 -22.45 2.66
N PRO A 221 11.06 -21.98 3.90
CA PRO A 221 9.80 -21.40 4.36
C PRO A 221 9.61 -19.98 3.77
N ALA A 222 9.57 -19.87 2.44
CA ALA A 222 9.27 -18.61 1.80
C ALA A 222 7.79 -18.32 1.96
N GLY A 223 7.47 -17.36 2.80
CA GLY A 223 6.13 -16.85 2.95
C GLY A 223 5.69 -16.11 1.68
N ASN A 224 4.40 -15.89 1.53
CA ASN A 224 3.81 -15.13 0.41
C ASN A 224 4.36 -13.71 0.30
N ASN A 225 4.84 -13.14 1.39
CA ASN A 225 5.45 -11.83 1.44
C ASN A 225 6.68 -11.67 0.54
N VAL A 226 7.39 -12.77 0.24
CA VAL A 226 8.59 -12.72 -0.62
C VAL A 226 8.24 -12.35 -2.07
N PHE A 227 7.10 -12.83 -2.57
CA PHE A 227 6.77 -12.70 -3.99
C PHE A 227 5.29 -12.35 -4.23
N GLU A 228 4.36 -13.15 -3.68
CA GLU A 228 2.94 -13.04 -3.99
C GLU A 228 2.33 -11.71 -3.57
N TYR A 229 2.75 -11.11 -2.46
CA TYR A 229 2.23 -9.82 -2.01
C TYR A 229 2.39 -8.72 -3.06
N THR A 230 3.54 -8.67 -3.75
CA THR A 230 3.78 -7.67 -4.78
C THR A 230 2.92 -7.89 -6.02
N PHE A 231 2.69 -9.15 -6.40
CA PHE A 231 1.82 -9.49 -7.53
C PHE A 231 0.34 -9.37 -7.17
N ASP A 232 -0.04 -9.65 -5.94
CA ASP A 232 -1.41 -9.50 -5.47
C ASP A 232 -1.84 -8.02 -5.44
N ALA A 233 -0.99 -7.14 -4.91
CA ALA A 233 -1.18 -5.70 -5.00
C ALA A 233 -1.34 -5.22 -6.46
N THR A 234 -0.51 -5.75 -7.37
CA THR A 234 -0.58 -5.43 -8.80
C THR A 234 -1.90 -5.87 -9.42
N ARG A 235 -2.42 -7.07 -9.09
CA ARG A 235 -3.72 -7.57 -9.54
C ARG A 235 -4.86 -6.69 -9.02
N ALA A 236 -4.82 -6.30 -7.74
CA ALA A 236 -5.84 -5.45 -7.13
C ALA A 236 -5.92 -4.07 -7.80
N MET A 237 -4.78 -3.40 -8.00
CA MET A 237 -4.73 -2.12 -8.70
C MET A 237 -5.22 -2.24 -10.15
N THR A 238 -4.79 -3.27 -10.86
CA THR A 238 -5.24 -3.54 -12.22
C THR A 238 -6.75 -3.78 -12.27
N SER A 239 -7.29 -4.54 -11.31
CA SER A 239 -8.72 -4.78 -11.16
C SER A 239 -9.50 -3.50 -10.92
N LEU A 240 -9.08 -2.64 -9.98
CA LEU A 240 -9.71 -1.33 -9.72
C LEU A 240 -9.72 -0.44 -10.97
N ILE A 241 -8.60 -0.41 -11.70
CA ILE A 241 -8.43 0.43 -12.89
C ILE A 241 -9.39 -0.06 -14.00
N TYR A 242 -9.29 -1.33 -14.40
CA TYR A 242 -10.01 -1.85 -15.58
C TYR A 242 -11.49 -2.17 -15.33
N ASN A 243 -11.95 -2.18 -14.08
CA ASN A 243 -13.38 -2.22 -13.76
C ASN A 243 -13.96 -0.81 -13.49
N GLY A 244 -13.19 0.25 -13.72
CA GLY A 244 -13.69 1.63 -13.68
C GLY A 244 -13.86 2.21 -12.28
N VAL A 245 -13.45 1.51 -11.21
CA VAL A 245 -13.65 1.98 -9.83
C VAL A 245 -12.98 3.35 -9.59
N LEU A 246 -11.77 3.55 -10.10
CA LEU A 246 -11.07 4.83 -9.97
C LEU A 246 -11.72 5.97 -10.77
N ARG A 247 -12.50 5.65 -11.82
CA ARG A 247 -13.31 6.60 -12.60
C ARG A 247 -14.57 6.99 -11.83
N ASP A 248 -15.30 5.97 -11.36
CA ASP A 248 -16.65 6.12 -10.84
C ASP A 248 -16.66 6.65 -9.39
N TYR A 249 -15.60 6.38 -8.64
CA TYR A 249 -15.42 6.80 -7.24
C TYR A 249 -14.17 7.68 -7.06
N PRO A 250 -14.15 8.90 -7.66
CA PRO A 250 -12.96 9.73 -7.77
C PRO A 250 -12.47 10.34 -6.46
N ASN A 251 -13.30 10.37 -5.42
CA ASN A 251 -12.94 10.98 -4.14
C ASN A 251 -12.20 10.02 -3.20
N ILE A 252 -12.16 8.71 -3.52
CA ILE A 252 -11.41 7.75 -2.72
C ILE A 252 -9.92 7.92 -3.01
N ARG A 253 -9.13 8.10 -1.95
CA ARG A 253 -7.67 8.15 -2.00
C ARG A 253 -7.11 6.78 -1.69
N TRP A 254 -6.68 6.07 -2.73
CA TRP A 254 -6.18 4.71 -2.63
C TRP A 254 -4.67 4.69 -2.37
N HIS A 255 -4.24 4.03 -1.29
CA HIS A 255 -2.85 3.82 -0.93
C HIS A 255 -2.50 2.34 -1.02
N PHE A 256 -1.53 2.00 -1.87
CA PHE A 256 -1.02 0.64 -2.04
C PHE A 256 0.38 0.51 -1.47
N THR A 257 0.61 -0.57 -0.76
CA THR A 257 1.87 -0.86 -0.07
C THR A 257 2.99 -1.33 -1.00
N HIS A 258 4.21 -1.38 -0.47
CA HIS A 258 5.39 -1.96 -1.13
C HIS A 258 5.65 -1.39 -2.52
N SER A 259 5.60 -0.05 -2.65
CA SER A 259 5.83 0.68 -3.91
C SER A 259 4.92 0.23 -5.06
N GLY A 260 3.73 -0.28 -4.76
CA GLY A 260 2.77 -0.76 -5.76
C GLY A 260 3.18 -2.07 -6.43
N GLY A 261 4.07 -2.85 -5.81
CA GLY A 261 4.49 -4.15 -6.30
C GLY A 261 5.12 -4.10 -7.69
N ALA A 262 4.58 -4.85 -8.64
CA ALA A 262 5.07 -4.88 -10.02
C ALA A 262 4.35 -3.87 -10.94
N LEU A 263 3.36 -3.10 -10.45
CA LEU A 263 2.61 -2.16 -11.29
C LEU A 263 3.48 -1.11 -11.96
N PRO A 264 4.49 -0.48 -11.30
CA PRO A 264 5.33 0.51 -11.96
C PRO A 264 6.05 -0.04 -13.20
N PHE A 265 6.51 -1.29 -13.16
CA PHE A 265 7.11 -1.96 -14.30
C PHE A 265 6.09 -2.26 -15.42
N LEU A 266 4.84 -2.59 -15.06
CA LEU A 266 3.80 -2.99 -16.00
C LEU A 266 2.97 -1.84 -16.56
N ALA A 267 3.07 -0.63 -16.02
CA ALA A 267 2.20 0.50 -16.33
C ALA A 267 2.11 0.82 -17.83
N TYR A 268 3.24 0.89 -18.52
CA TYR A 268 3.26 1.15 -19.97
C TYR A 268 2.77 -0.03 -20.80
N ARG A 269 2.93 -1.28 -20.32
CA ARG A 269 2.31 -2.45 -20.94
C ARG A 269 0.78 -2.36 -20.87
N LEU A 270 0.23 -1.94 -19.73
CA LEU A 270 -1.21 -1.70 -19.58
C LEU A 270 -1.68 -0.60 -20.53
N ALA A 271 -0.96 0.52 -20.62
CA ALA A 271 -1.28 1.62 -21.53
C ALA A 271 -1.27 1.18 -23.00
N THR A 272 -0.27 0.42 -23.43
CA THR A 272 -0.18 -0.12 -24.79
C THR A 272 -1.34 -1.05 -25.11
N ARG A 273 -1.71 -1.93 -24.18
CA ARG A 273 -2.86 -2.83 -24.37
C ARG A 273 -4.18 -2.09 -24.37
N HIS A 274 -4.34 -1.07 -23.57
CA HIS A 274 -5.50 -0.18 -23.58
C HIS A 274 -5.71 0.43 -24.97
N SER A 275 -4.67 1.00 -25.57
CA SER A 275 -4.74 1.61 -26.90
C SER A 275 -5.09 0.61 -28.01
N ALA A 276 -4.72 -0.67 -27.84
CA ALA A 276 -4.98 -1.73 -28.81
C ALA A 276 -6.39 -2.33 -28.73
N PHE A 277 -7.16 -2.03 -27.68
CA PHE A 277 -8.49 -2.61 -27.45
C PHE A 277 -9.52 -1.51 -27.19
N PRO A 278 -10.25 -1.05 -28.23
CA PRO A 278 -11.20 0.05 -28.13
C PRO A 278 -12.21 -0.05 -26.99
N PRO A 279 -12.75 -1.23 -26.59
CA PRO A 279 -13.65 -1.32 -25.44
C PRO A 279 -13.08 -0.79 -24.13
N PHE A 280 -11.75 -0.78 -23.96
CA PHE A 280 -11.13 -0.18 -22.77
C PHE A 280 -11.25 1.34 -22.75
N ASN A 281 -11.39 2.00 -23.90
CA ASN A 281 -11.59 3.45 -23.95
C ASN A 281 -12.92 3.89 -23.33
N GLU A 282 -13.95 3.02 -23.34
CA GLU A 282 -15.23 3.29 -22.69
C GLU A 282 -15.10 3.25 -21.18
N VAL A 283 -14.30 2.31 -20.65
CA VAL A 283 -14.05 2.17 -19.23
C VAL A 283 -13.07 3.21 -18.71
N LEU A 284 -12.02 3.49 -19.48
CA LEU A 284 -10.90 4.36 -19.10
C LEU A 284 -10.64 5.42 -20.18
N PRO A 285 -11.52 6.41 -20.35
CA PRO A 285 -11.42 7.37 -21.45
C PRO A 285 -10.12 8.20 -21.41
N GLU A 286 -9.52 8.39 -20.23
CA GLU A 286 -8.26 9.11 -20.06
C GLU A 286 -7.01 8.21 -20.10
N GLY A 287 -7.22 6.89 -20.30
CA GLY A 287 -6.18 5.87 -20.30
C GLY A 287 -5.64 5.50 -18.88
N PRO A 288 -5.10 4.29 -18.72
CA PRO A 288 -4.76 3.75 -17.39
C PRO A 288 -3.69 4.56 -16.65
N LEU A 289 -2.74 5.19 -17.34
CA LEU A 289 -1.69 5.98 -16.71
C LEU A 289 -2.24 7.19 -15.93
N LYS A 290 -3.35 7.78 -16.40
CA LYS A 290 -4.01 8.88 -15.70
C LYS A 290 -4.53 8.44 -14.33
N TYR A 291 -5.13 7.25 -14.27
CA TYR A 291 -5.69 6.69 -13.04
C TYR A 291 -4.58 6.19 -12.10
N ILE A 292 -3.52 5.59 -12.64
CA ILE A 292 -2.35 5.17 -11.84
C ILE A 292 -1.73 6.36 -11.10
N LYS A 293 -1.63 7.53 -11.75
CA LYS A 293 -1.08 8.75 -11.14
C LYS A 293 -1.89 9.31 -9.97
N ARG A 294 -3.09 8.81 -9.73
CA ARG A 294 -3.94 9.20 -8.60
C ARG A 294 -3.75 8.31 -7.37
N LEU A 295 -3.04 7.18 -7.52
CA LEU A 295 -2.76 6.26 -6.43
C LEU A 295 -1.63 6.79 -5.56
N TYR A 296 -1.70 6.48 -4.27
CA TYR A 296 -0.67 6.73 -3.28
C TYR A 296 0.08 5.45 -2.96
N PHE A 297 1.33 5.57 -2.53
CA PHE A 297 2.21 4.43 -2.28
C PHE A 297 3.08 4.68 -1.06
N ASP A 298 3.46 3.62 -0.36
CA ASP A 298 4.58 3.65 0.57
C ASP A 298 5.81 2.94 -0.02
N ASP A 299 6.97 3.20 0.56
CA ASP A 299 8.24 2.62 0.16
C ASP A 299 8.66 1.42 1.02
N ALA A 300 7.74 0.83 1.79
CA ALA A 300 8.03 -0.33 2.62
C ALA A 300 8.68 -1.45 1.80
N GLN A 301 9.83 -1.94 2.26
CA GLN A 301 10.66 -2.95 1.60
C GLN A 301 11.13 -2.60 0.18
N ALA A 302 11.02 -1.33 -0.24
CA ALA A 302 11.49 -0.84 -1.54
C ALA A 302 12.43 0.35 -1.32
N PHE A 303 13.67 0.10 -1.04
CA PHE A 303 14.65 1.06 -0.53
C PHE A 303 15.88 1.23 -1.43
N THR A 304 15.86 0.68 -2.62
CA THR A 304 16.93 0.87 -3.61
C THR A 304 16.46 1.72 -4.78
N ALA A 305 17.41 2.36 -5.45
CA ALA A 305 17.11 3.11 -6.68
C ALA A 305 16.40 2.24 -7.72
N ALA A 306 16.79 0.98 -7.87
CA ALA A 306 16.18 0.06 -8.81
C ALA A 306 14.68 -0.20 -8.55
N GLN A 307 14.26 -0.14 -7.29
CA GLN A 307 12.86 -0.35 -6.89
C GLN A 307 12.04 0.95 -6.96
N LEU A 308 12.59 2.06 -6.47
CA LEU A 308 11.86 3.32 -6.33
C LEU A 308 11.84 4.19 -7.59
N GLN A 309 12.87 4.12 -8.45
CA GLN A 309 12.95 4.93 -9.65
C GLN A 309 11.80 4.69 -10.64
N PRO A 310 11.36 3.45 -10.94
CA PRO A 310 10.18 3.20 -11.76
C PRO A 310 8.92 3.86 -11.20
N LEU A 311 8.69 3.76 -9.89
CA LEU A 311 7.55 4.39 -9.23
C LEU A 311 7.64 5.92 -9.31
N SER A 312 8.79 6.50 -8.97
CA SER A 312 9.02 7.96 -9.00
C SER A 312 8.88 8.57 -10.39
N SER A 313 9.13 7.77 -11.44
CA SER A 313 8.93 8.19 -12.83
C SER A 313 7.46 8.14 -13.27
N LEU A 314 6.64 7.40 -12.55
CA LEU A 314 5.26 7.09 -12.92
C LEU A 314 4.24 7.99 -12.22
N VAL A 315 4.45 8.28 -10.94
CA VAL A 315 3.49 9.01 -10.09
C VAL A 315 4.08 10.33 -9.57
N PRO A 316 3.23 11.29 -9.15
CA PRO A 316 3.71 12.51 -8.49
C PRO A 316 4.51 12.19 -7.23
N ALA A 317 5.55 12.99 -6.95
CA ALA A 317 6.43 12.76 -5.81
C ALA A 317 5.74 12.88 -4.44
N ASP A 318 4.66 13.65 -4.35
CA ASP A 318 3.82 13.81 -3.17
C ASP A 318 2.85 12.65 -2.93
N HIS A 319 2.83 11.67 -3.83
CA HIS A 319 2.07 10.43 -3.69
C HIS A 319 2.90 9.26 -3.14
N ILE A 320 4.18 9.46 -2.82
CA ILE A 320 5.05 8.45 -2.24
C ILE A 320 5.37 8.83 -0.81
N MET A 321 5.21 7.90 0.14
CA MET A 321 5.36 8.12 1.57
C MET A 321 6.25 7.05 2.19
N PHE A 322 6.77 7.34 3.37
CA PHE A 322 7.57 6.39 4.14
C PHE A 322 6.69 5.32 4.79
N GLY A 323 7.12 4.06 4.68
CA GLY A 323 6.53 2.91 5.35
C GLY A 323 7.58 1.99 5.95
N SER A 324 7.44 1.65 7.23
CA SER A 324 8.39 0.76 7.91
C SER A 324 8.07 -0.72 7.75
N ASP A 325 6.80 -1.06 7.58
CA ASP A 325 6.28 -2.42 7.68
C ASP A 325 6.65 -3.11 9.01
N TRP A 326 6.83 -2.30 10.07
CA TRP A 326 7.06 -2.83 11.41
C TRP A 326 5.75 -3.34 12.02
N PRO A 327 5.74 -4.45 12.76
CA PRO A 327 6.87 -5.28 13.19
C PRO A 327 7.19 -6.48 12.29
N ALA A 328 6.55 -6.64 11.13
CA ALA A 328 6.79 -7.76 10.21
C ALA A 328 8.27 -7.81 9.77
N THR A 329 8.85 -6.66 9.50
CA THR A 329 10.23 -6.49 9.01
C THR A 329 11.25 -6.25 10.12
N ARG A 330 10.90 -6.48 11.39
CA ARG A 330 11.79 -6.23 12.54
C ARG A 330 13.22 -6.80 12.40
N HIS A 331 13.38 -7.87 11.65
CA HIS A 331 14.66 -8.52 11.38
C HIS A 331 15.54 -7.76 10.38
N LEU A 332 14.96 -6.82 9.63
CA LEU A 332 15.67 -6.01 8.65
C LEU A 332 16.26 -4.72 9.28
N TYR A 333 15.80 -4.34 10.46
CA TYR A 333 16.24 -3.09 11.09
C TYR A 333 17.60 -3.23 11.78
N ALA A 334 18.57 -2.43 11.33
CA ALA A 334 19.88 -2.33 11.96
C ALA A 334 19.89 -1.17 12.97
N ALA A 335 20.22 -1.46 14.20
CA ALA A 335 20.13 -0.52 15.34
C ALA A 335 20.96 0.76 15.18
N ASP A 336 22.01 0.73 14.39
CA ASP A 336 22.98 1.80 14.22
C ASP A 336 22.75 2.67 12.96
N ASN A 337 21.73 2.37 12.15
CA ASN A 337 21.49 3.07 10.89
C ASN A 337 20.21 3.91 10.90
N VAL A 338 20.18 4.97 11.70
CA VAL A 338 19.00 5.86 11.83
C VAL A 338 19.01 7.07 10.89
N GLU A 339 20.13 7.37 10.24
CA GLU A 339 20.27 8.55 9.36
C GLU A 339 19.86 8.28 7.92
N THR A 340 19.98 7.04 7.48
CA THR A 340 19.51 6.56 6.17
C THR A 340 18.19 5.81 6.32
N MET A 341 17.75 5.08 5.30
CA MET A 341 16.64 4.14 5.48
C MET A 341 17.03 3.12 6.56
N PRO A 342 16.26 3.03 7.66
CA PRO A 342 16.74 2.35 8.87
C PRO A 342 17.07 0.87 8.70
N PHE A 343 16.49 0.23 7.68
CA PHE A 343 16.58 -1.21 7.48
C PHE A 343 17.55 -1.65 6.37
N LEU A 344 18.34 -0.73 5.79
CA LEU A 344 19.25 -1.10 4.72
C LEU A 344 20.55 -1.73 5.21
N LYS A 345 21.15 -1.13 6.23
CA LYS A 345 22.44 -1.58 6.71
C LYS A 345 22.37 -2.98 7.33
N GLY A 346 23.13 -3.89 6.76
CA GLY A 346 23.16 -5.29 7.19
C GLY A 346 21.95 -6.12 6.78
N SER A 347 20.94 -5.55 6.09
CA SER A 347 19.77 -6.26 5.62
C SER A 347 19.91 -6.85 4.22
N LEU A 348 20.99 -6.52 3.52
CA LEU A 348 21.31 -7.04 2.19
C LEU A 348 22.52 -7.99 2.25
N PRO A 349 22.36 -9.24 2.67
CA PRO A 349 23.48 -10.18 2.84
C PRO A 349 24.16 -10.57 1.52
N ILE A 350 23.57 -10.20 0.38
CA ILE A 350 24.16 -10.40 -0.94
C ILE A 350 25.24 -9.37 -1.28
N LEU A 351 25.31 -8.23 -0.57
CA LEU A 351 26.37 -7.25 -0.74
C LEU A 351 27.67 -7.80 -0.15
N LYS A 352 28.76 -7.65 -0.90
CA LYS A 352 30.07 -7.99 -0.41
C LYS A 352 30.56 -6.94 0.58
N ALA A 353 31.45 -7.33 1.48
CA ALA A 353 32.09 -6.38 2.38
C ALA A 353 32.80 -5.29 1.56
N GLY A 354 32.43 -4.02 1.78
CA GLY A 354 32.96 -2.87 1.07
C GLY A 354 32.15 -2.39 -0.13
N ASP A 355 31.09 -3.11 -0.55
CA ASP A 355 30.16 -2.58 -1.53
C ASP A 355 29.36 -1.42 -0.90
N PRO A 356 29.11 -0.34 -1.65
CA PRO A 356 28.25 0.73 -1.19
C PRO A 356 26.82 0.20 -0.99
N GLU A 357 26.22 0.48 0.17
CA GLU A 357 24.83 0.17 0.39
C GLU A 357 23.93 1.14 -0.41
N PRO A 358 22.96 0.64 -1.20
CA PRO A 358 22.03 1.50 -1.91
C PRO A 358 21.19 2.30 -0.92
N THR A 359 20.94 3.57 -1.24
CA THR A 359 20.14 4.46 -0.40
C THR A 359 19.12 5.24 -1.22
N VAL A 360 18.11 5.77 -0.56
CA VAL A 360 17.14 6.68 -1.21
C VAL A 360 17.80 7.99 -1.66
N ASP A 361 18.92 8.36 -1.09
CA ASP A 361 19.67 9.55 -1.46
C ASP A 361 20.31 9.46 -2.89
N GLU A 362 20.34 8.27 -3.49
CA GLU A 362 20.74 8.09 -4.89
C GLU A 362 19.71 8.67 -5.88
N ILE A 363 18.44 8.75 -5.49
CA ILE A 363 17.34 9.20 -6.35
C ILE A 363 16.63 10.44 -5.83
N TYR A 364 16.70 10.73 -4.54
CA TYR A 364 16.02 11.84 -3.90
C TYR A 364 17.01 12.84 -3.31
N SER A 365 16.86 14.12 -3.64
CA SER A 365 17.48 15.20 -2.87
C SER A 365 16.97 15.18 -1.43
N ARG A 366 17.73 15.76 -0.50
CA ARG A 366 17.32 15.86 0.91
C ARG A 366 15.94 16.47 1.10
N ARG A 367 15.57 17.46 0.30
CA ARG A 367 14.23 18.07 0.34
C ARG A 367 13.16 17.07 -0.06
N GLN A 368 13.36 16.33 -1.14
CA GLN A 368 12.43 15.29 -1.57
C GLN A 368 12.33 14.16 -0.54
N ARG A 369 13.45 13.80 0.07
CA ARG A 369 13.47 12.82 1.15
C ARG A 369 12.65 13.26 2.37
N ILE A 370 12.78 14.53 2.81
CA ILE A 370 11.95 15.07 3.89
C ILE A 370 10.47 15.04 3.51
N ALA A 371 10.13 15.40 2.26
CA ALA A 371 8.77 15.31 1.78
C ALA A 371 8.24 13.87 1.83
N LEU A 372 8.99 12.90 1.30
CA LEU A 372 8.63 11.48 1.29
C LEU A 372 8.49 10.92 2.72
N GLU A 373 9.47 11.17 3.59
CA GLU A 373 9.50 10.59 4.94
C GLU A 373 8.59 11.33 5.94
N ARG A 374 7.97 12.48 5.52
CA ARG A 374 7.15 13.29 6.42
C ARG A 374 6.00 14.03 5.77
N ASP A 375 6.35 15.02 4.89
CA ASP A 375 5.40 16.07 4.54
C ASP A 375 4.24 15.54 3.71
N ASN A 376 4.51 14.61 2.79
CA ASN A 376 3.50 13.95 1.95
C ASN A 376 2.43 13.26 2.81
N ALA A 377 2.86 12.53 3.84
CA ALA A 377 1.94 11.89 4.77
C ALA A 377 1.12 12.90 5.57
N LEU A 378 1.75 13.97 6.08
CA LEU A 378 1.04 15.00 6.84
C LEU A 378 0.01 15.78 6.00
N ASP A 379 0.19 15.84 4.70
CA ASP A 379 -0.78 16.46 3.80
C ASP A 379 -1.97 15.52 3.52
N GLN A 380 -1.77 14.21 3.59
CA GLN A 380 -2.86 13.23 3.48
C GLN A 380 -3.63 13.01 4.79
N PHE A 381 -2.98 13.22 5.95
CA PHE A 381 -3.57 12.99 7.28
C PHE A 381 -3.71 14.28 8.10
N PRO A 382 -4.63 15.20 7.72
CA PRO A 382 -4.79 16.49 8.37
C PRO A 382 -5.17 16.39 9.86
N LYS A 383 -5.90 15.34 10.25
CA LYS A 383 -6.25 15.07 11.65
C LYS A 383 -5.01 14.74 12.47
N LEU A 384 -4.15 13.83 11.99
CA LEU A 384 -2.86 13.52 12.62
C LEU A 384 -1.96 14.75 12.68
N LYS A 385 -1.85 15.52 11.58
CA LYS A 385 -1.10 16.78 11.52
C LYS A 385 -1.55 17.77 12.60
N ALA A 386 -2.86 17.90 12.81
CA ALA A 386 -3.41 18.77 13.84
C ALA A 386 -3.11 18.25 15.25
N ARG A 387 -3.16 16.93 15.50
CA ARG A 387 -2.83 16.33 16.80
C ARG A 387 -1.35 16.56 17.15
N ILE A 388 -0.44 16.33 16.21
CA ILE A 388 1.01 16.58 16.36
C ILE A 388 1.28 18.05 16.70
N ARG A 389 0.67 19.00 15.98
CA ARG A 389 0.85 20.44 16.24
C ARG A 389 0.40 20.84 17.64
N ARG A 390 -0.74 20.32 18.08
CA ARG A 390 -1.25 20.61 19.44
C ARG A 390 -0.35 20.06 20.55
N ALA A 391 0.28 18.92 20.35
CA ALA A 391 1.22 18.35 21.31
C ALA A 391 2.54 19.14 21.39
N GLY A 392 3.05 19.61 20.25
CA GLY A 392 4.27 20.42 20.19
C GLY A 392 4.12 21.87 20.69
N SER A 393 2.89 22.32 20.93
CA SER A 393 2.59 23.63 21.49
C SER A 393 2.38 23.62 23.03
N ARG A 394 2.45 22.49 23.66
CA ARG A 394 2.41 22.28 25.13
C ARG A 394 3.80 22.14 25.71
#